data_52deec46f48a55720cb7ba066d51deca
#
_entry.id   52deec46f48a55720cb7ba066d51deca
#
_cell.length_a   1.000
_cell.length_b   1.000
_cell.length_c   1.000
_cell.angle_alpha   90.00
_cell.angle_beta   90.00
_cell.angle_gamma   90.00
#
_symmetry.space_group_name_H-M   'P 1'
#
loop_
_entity.id
_entity.type
_entity.pdbx_description
1 polymer ?
#
loop_
_entity_poly.entity_id
_entity_poly.type
_entity_poly.pdbx_seq_one_letter_code
_entity_poly.pdbx_strand_id
1 'polypeptide(L)'
;LNKTDNHEKAIENLREAMTDLHGNALVNKIFRMLSDYPPDGDWFKHLQTALRNICDSKNFEKLFDIHKFNLGLIEKMSPQALSILADAKNWPRFHFEYIGMSVGGKITDQFQRPFSKVYANKKNIADPLVIERIVHIINDLQNNGFIECYGQQGSQFKLELTGMGNSLYEYLSD
;
A
#
# COMPACT_ATOMS: atom_id res chain seq x y z
N LEU A 1 15.88 24.09 -9.56
CA LEU A 1 16.48 22.86 -10.10
C LEU A 1 15.75 22.50 -11.38
N ASN A 2 16.49 22.42 -12.49
CA ASN A 2 15.94 22.16 -13.82
C ASN A 2 15.43 20.70 -13.91
N LYS A 3 14.33 20.47 -14.64
CA LYS A 3 13.80 19.12 -14.93
C LYS A 3 14.86 18.19 -15.55
N THR A 4 15.79 18.74 -16.32
CA THR A 4 16.90 18.04 -16.97
C THR A 4 17.88 17.45 -15.95
N ASP A 5 18.25 18.21 -14.91
CA ASP A 5 19.18 17.77 -13.86
C ASP A 5 18.62 16.60 -13.04
N ASN A 6 17.29 16.57 -12.83
CA ASN A 6 16.62 15.46 -12.15
C ASN A 6 16.60 14.17 -12.98
N HIS A 7 16.47 14.27 -14.30
CA HIS A 7 16.51 13.12 -15.19
C HIS A 7 17.91 12.49 -15.28
N GLU A 8 18.94 13.30 -15.41
CA GLU A 8 20.32 12.82 -15.46
C GLU A 8 20.70 12.10 -14.15
N LYS A 9 20.34 12.69 -13.01
CA LYS A 9 20.55 12.07 -11.70
C LYS A 9 19.78 10.76 -11.55
N ALA A 10 18.54 10.68 -12.00
CA ALA A 10 17.73 9.45 -11.93
C ALA A 10 18.35 8.35 -12.80
N ILE A 11 18.84 8.68 -14.00
CA ILE A 11 19.54 7.73 -14.87
C ILE A 11 20.83 7.24 -14.23
N GLU A 12 21.60 8.10 -13.60
CA GLU A 12 22.84 7.75 -12.92
C GLU A 12 22.56 6.81 -11.73
N ASN A 13 21.57 7.13 -10.89
CA ASN A 13 21.16 6.28 -9.77
C ASN A 13 20.68 4.89 -10.24
N LEU A 14 19.93 4.83 -11.34
CA LEU A 14 19.52 3.56 -11.92
C LEU A 14 20.71 2.75 -12.46
N ARG A 15 21.66 3.41 -13.12
CA ARG A 15 22.88 2.76 -13.61
C ARG A 15 23.71 2.19 -12.45
N GLU A 16 23.86 2.97 -11.36
CA GLU A 16 24.54 2.54 -10.15
C GLU A 16 23.85 1.29 -9.54
N ALA A 17 22.52 1.33 -9.40
CA ALA A 17 21.75 0.18 -8.93
C ALA A 17 21.91 -1.05 -9.82
N MET A 18 21.92 -0.90 -11.15
CA MET A 18 22.05 -2.01 -12.08
C MET A 18 23.46 -2.60 -12.13
N THR A 19 24.48 -1.88 -11.73
CA THR A 19 25.87 -2.37 -11.66
C THR A 19 26.20 -3.05 -10.32
N ASP A 20 25.46 -2.73 -9.26
CA ASP A 20 25.56 -3.42 -7.97
C ASP A 20 24.79 -4.75 -8.01
N LEU A 21 25.33 -5.81 -7.35
CA LEU A 21 24.73 -7.14 -7.36
C LEU A 21 23.32 -7.16 -6.70
N HIS A 22 23.17 -6.50 -5.55
CA HIS A 22 21.92 -6.45 -4.81
C HIS A 22 20.93 -5.48 -5.48
N GLY A 23 21.40 -4.33 -5.92
CA GLY A 23 20.61 -3.37 -6.68
C GLY A 23 20.05 -3.96 -7.96
N ASN A 24 20.86 -4.67 -8.73
CA ASN A 24 20.44 -5.36 -9.95
C ASN A 24 19.35 -6.40 -9.70
N ALA A 25 19.48 -7.20 -8.62
CA ALA A 25 18.47 -8.19 -8.28
C ALA A 25 17.11 -7.54 -7.94
N LEU A 26 17.11 -6.40 -7.23
CA LEU A 26 15.90 -5.65 -6.88
C LEU A 26 15.25 -5.01 -8.11
N VAL A 27 16.03 -4.34 -8.95
CA VAL A 27 15.55 -3.72 -10.20
C VAL A 27 14.94 -4.76 -11.14
N ASN A 28 15.61 -5.91 -11.32
CA ASN A 28 15.09 -7.00 -12.14
C ASN A 28 13.80 -7.62 -11.57
N LYS A 29 13.62 -7.63 -10.24
CA LYS A 29 12.37 -8.06 -9.64
C LYS A 29 11.23 -7.11 -10.02
N ILE A 30 11.44 -5.80 -9.98
CA ILE A 30 10.43 -4.81 -10.42
C ILE A 30 10.08 -5.00 -11.90
N PHE A 31 11.07 -5.18 -12.78
CA PHE A 31 10.80 -5.41 -14.20
C PHE A 31 9.98 -6.67 -14.46
N ARG A 32 10.22 -7.75 -13.72
CA ARG A 32 9.39 -8.97 -13.80
C ARG A 32 7.96 -8.69 -13.36
N MET A 33 7.77 -7.99 -12.23
CA MET A 33 6.43 -7.62 -11.74
C MET A 33 5.67 -6.76 -12.78
N LEU A 34 6.35 -5.85 -13.47
CA LEU A 34 5.77 -5.06 -14.56
C LEU A 34 5.39 -5.91 -15.78
N SER A 35 6.11 -7.00 -16.05
CA SER A 35 5.84 -7.90 -17.17
C SER A 35 4.65 -8.84 -16.91
N ASP A 36 4.42 -9.19 -15.64
CA ASP A 36 3.41 -10.17 -15.25
C ASP A 36 1.99 -9.57 -15.15
N TYR A 37 1.86 -8.26 -15.10
CA TYR A 37 0.59 -7.57 -14.97
C TYR A 37 0.38 -6.57 -16.11
N PRO A 38 -0.82 -6.51 -16.71
CA PRO A 38 -1.16 -5.44 -17.63
C PRO A 38 -1.06 -4.09 -16.89
N PRO A 39 -0.60 -3.02 -17.54
CA PRO A 39 -0.33 -1.74 -16.90
C PRO A 39 -1.64 -1.10 -16.41
N ASP A 40 -1.91 -1.26 -15.13
CA ASP A 40 -2.83 -0.41 -14.37
C ASP A 40 -2.04 0.85 -13.96
N GLY A 41 -2.60 2.03 -14.20
CA GLY A 41 -1.89 3.30 -13.98
C GLY A 41 -1.46 3.51 -12.53
N ASP A 42 -2.25 3.03 -11.55
CA ASP A 42 -1.90 3.15 -10.13
C ASP A 42 -0.86 2.11 -9.71
N TRP A 43 -0.95 0.89 -10.22
CA TRP A 43 0.06 -0.15 -10.06
C TRP A 43 1.43 0.30 -10.56
N PHE A 44 1.46 0.88 -11.76
CA PHE A 44 2.70 1.43 -12.33
C PHE A 44 3.32 2.50 -11.45
N LYS A 45 2.53 3.43 -10.90
CA LYS A 45 3.01 4.47 -9.98
C LYS A 45 3.65 3.87 -8.71
N HIS A 46 3.01 2.87 -8.11
CA HIS A 46 3.56 2.21 -6.93
C HIS A 46 4.90 1.54 -7.21
N LEU A 47 5.04 0.85 -8.34
CA LEU A 47 6.32 0.24 -8.73
C LEU A 47 7.36 1.30 -9.10
N GLN A 48 6.97 2.41 -9.69
CA GLN A 48 7.86 3.55 -9.97
C GLN A 48 8.40 4.15 -8.67
N THR A 49 7.55 4.34 -7.66
CA THR A 49 7.99 4.84 -6.34
C THR A 49 8.92 3.82 -5.67
N ALA A 50 8.61 2.53 -5.70
CA ALA A 50 9.49 1.49 -5.18
C ALA A 50 10.86 1.47 -5.88
N LEU A 51 10.89 1.62 -7.20
CA LEU A 51 12.13 1.70 -7.98
C LEU A 51 12.96 2.93 -7.58
N ARG A 52 12.31 4.09 -7.44
CA ARG A 52 12.98 5.32 -6.98
C ARG A 52 13.61 5.11 -5.60
N ASN A 53 12.85 4.58 -4.63
CA ASN A 53 13.34 4.32 -3.28
C ASN A 53 14.56 3.39 -3.28
N ILE A 54 14.59 2.37 -4.14
CA ILE A 54 15.77 1.50 -4.30
C ILE A 54 16.95 2.29 -4.85
N CYS A 55 16.76 2.99 -5.97
CA CYS A 55 17.84 3.71 -6.64
C CYS A 55 18.42 4.87 -5.80
N ASP A 56 17.58 5.56 -5.03
CA ASP A 56 18.00 6.70 -4.21
C ASP A 56 18.68 6.26 -2.91
N SER A 57 18.46 5.03 -2.45
CA SER A 57 19.03 4.51 -1.19
C SER A 57 20.56 4.39 -1.23
N LYS A 58 21.14 4.12 -2.39
CA LYS A 58 22.59 3.94 -2.63
C LYS A 58 23.32 2.97 -1.68
N ASN A 59 22.58 2.20 -0.88
CA ASN A 59 23.12 1.26 0.10
C ASN A 59 22.45 -0.11 -0.10
N PHE A 60 22.62 -0.65 -1.29
CA PHE A 60 21.87 -1.80 -1.78
C PHE A 60 22.08 -3.04 -0.93
N GLU A 61 23.32 -3.34 -0.52
CA GLU A 61 23.62 -4.50 0.32
C GLU A 61 22.91 -4.42 1.68
N LYS A 62 23.08 -3.30 2.38
CA LYS A 62 22.52 -3.10 3.73
C LYS A 62 20.98 -3.08 3.74
N LEU A 63 20.36 -2.51 2.70
CA LEU A 63 18.91 -2.34 2.61
C LEU A 63 18.23 -3.44 1.77
N PHE A 64 19.01 -4.42 1.28
CA PHE A 64 18.52 -5.46 0.40
C PHE A 64 17.31 -6.20 0.97
N ASP A 65 17.40 -6.66 2.21
CA ASP A 65 16.33 -7.44 2.84
C ASP A 65 15.07 -6.61 3.04
N ILE A 66 15.20 -5.31 3.37
CA ILE A 66 14.06 -4.39 3.52
C ILE A 66 13.36 -4.20 2.17
N HIS A 67 14.12 -3.91 1.11
CA HIS A 67 13.56 -3.73 -0.23
C HIS A 67 12.94 -5.02 -0.76
N LYS A 68 13.63 -6.16 -0.59
CA LYS A 68 13.14 -7.48 -1.00
C LYS A 68 11.84 -7.84 -0.28
N PHE A 69 11.75 -7.56 1.03
CA PHE A 69 10.56 -7.79 1.83
C PHE A 69 9.38 -6.95 1.31
N ASN A 70 9.56 -5.63 1.17
CA ASN A 70 8.50 -4.73 0.69
C ASN A 70 8.05 -5.08 -0.75
N LEU A 71 8.98 -5.38 -1.66
CA LEU A 71 8.63 -5.86 -3.00
C LEU A 71 7.86 -7.18 -2.97
N GLY A 72 8.18 -8.07 -2.04
CA GLY A 72 7.42 -9.31 -1.83
C GLY A 72 6.01 -9.08 -1.32
N LEU A 73 5.78 -8.05 -0.51
CA LEU A 73 4.44 -7.64 -0.09
C LEU A 73 3.66 -7.05 -1.25
N ILE A 74 4.26 -6.14 -2.03
CA ILE A 74 3.64 -5.54 -3.21
C ILE A 74 3.22 -6.62 -4.22
N GLU A 75 4.09 -7.60 -4.49
CA GLU A 75 3.83 -8.69 -5.43
C GLU A 75 2.61 -9.55 -5.06
N LYS A 76 2.35 -9.72 -3.76
CA LYS A 76 1.24 -10.54 -3.25
C LYS A 76 -0.09 -9.78 -3.17
N MET A 77 -0.07 -8.46 -3.28
CA MET A 77 -1.26 -7.64 -3.15
C MET A 77 -1.87 -7.32 -4.52
N SER A 78 -3.20 -7.23 -4.57
CA SER A 78 -3.85 -6.70 -5.77
C SER A 78 -3.54 -5.20 -5.95
N PRO A 79 -3.52 -4.68 -7.18
CA PRO A 79 -3.35 -3.25 -7.43
C PRO A 79 -4.33 -2.37 -6.64
N GLN A 80 -5.59 -2.82 -6.52
CA GLN A 80 -6.62 -2.11 -5.77
C GLN A 80 -6.33 -2.10 -4.25
N ALA A 81 -5.78 -3.20 -3.71
CA ALA A 81 -5.41 -3.26 -2.30
C ALA A 81 -4.27 -2.27 -1.98
N LEU A 82 -3.27 -2.18 -2.86
CA LEU A 82 -2.19 -1.20 -2.74
C LEU A 82 -2.72 0.24 -2.83
N SER A 83 -3.64 0.52 -3.76
CA SER A 83 -4.25 1.84 -3.91
C SER A 83 -5.07 2.23 -2.67
N ILE A 84 -5.82 1.31 -2.07
CA ILE A 84 -6.57 1.56 -0.83
C ILE A 84 -5.60 1.79 0.33
N LEU A 85 -4.53 1.02 0.45
CA LEU A 85 -3.53 1.17 1.49
C LEU A 85 -2.76 2.50 1.34
N ALA A 86 -2.36 2.86 0.13
CA ALA A 86 -1.70 4.13 -0.17
C ALA A 86 -2.60 5.37 0.11
N ASP A 87 -3.92 5.18 0.14
CA ASP A 87 -4.91 6.21 0.48
C ASP A 87 -5.20 6.31 2.00
N ALA A 88 -4.43 5.65 2.85
CA ALA A 88 -4.73 5.50 4.28
C ALA A 88 -4.95 6.83 5.02
N LYS A 89 -4.22 7.89 4.67
CA LYS A 89 -4.42 9.23 5.26
C LYS A 89 -5.80 9.82 4.99
N ASN A 90 -6.48 9.34 3.95
CA ASN A 90 -7.79 9.81 3.52
C ASN A 90 -8.92 8.87 3.95
N TRP A 91 -8.65 7.83 4.72
CA TRP A 91 -9.70 6.93 5.16
C TRP A 91 -10.74 7.65 6.00
N PRO A 92 -12.04 7.41 5.74
CA PRO A 92 -13.11 8.04 6.52
C PRO A 92 -13.23 7.39 7.89
N ARG A 93 -13.71 8.19 8.85
CA ARG A 93 -14.36 7.63 10.03
C ARG A 93 -15.75 7.18 9.63
N PHE A 94 -16.26 6.15 10.31
CA PHE A 94 -17.56 5.56 9.99
C PHE A 94 -18.32 5.16 11.26
N HIS A 95 -19.61 4.95 11.11
CA HIS A 95 -20.51 4.58 12.20
C HIS A 95 -21.25 3.30 11.84
N PHE A 96 -21.38 2.40 12.80
CA PHE A 96 -22.27 1.25 12.73
C PHE A 96 -22.55 0.73 14.15
N GLU A 97 -23.63 -0.06 14.27
CA GLU A 97 -23.92 -0.77 15.52
C GLU A 97 -23.03 -2.01 15.61
N TYR A 98 -22.10 -1.98 16.55
CA TYR A 98 -21.23 -3.11 16.82
C TYR A 98 -21.82 -3.97 17.92
N ILE A 99 -22.06 -5.25 17.63
CA ILE A 99 -22.54 -6.25 18.60
C ILE A 99 -21.38 -7.19 18.88
N GLY A 100 -20.63 -6.94 19.95
CA GLY A 100 -19.48 -7.75 20.29
C GLY A 100 -18.67 -7.18 21.45
N MET A 101 -17.62 -7.90 21.82
CA MET A 101 -16.65 -7.44 22.81
C MET A 101 -15.44 -6.85 22.13
N SER A 102 -15.02 -5.66 22.56
CA SER A 102 -13.77 -5.05 22.10
C SER A 102 -12.74 -5.12 23.22
N VAL A 103 -11.49 -5.42 22.86
CA VAL A 103 -10.34 -5.37 23.78
C VAL A 103 -9.50 -4.14 23.43
N GLY A 104 -9.38 -3.20 24.36
CA GLY A 104 -8.64 -1.95 24.12
C GLY A 104 -9.26 -1.10 22.97
N GLY A 105 -10.56 -1.24 22.73
CA GLY A 105 -11.25 -0.57 21.61
C GLY A 105 -11.05 -1.24 20.25
N LYS A 106 -10.18 -2.25 20.12
CA LYS A 106 -9.96 -2.99 18.88
C LYS A 106 -11.11 -3.94 18.60
N ILE A 107 -11.61 -3.93 17.35
CA ILE A 107 -12.61 -4.87 16.85
C ILE A 107 -12.05 -5.65 15.66
N THR A 108 -12.53 -6.89 15.49
CA THR A 108 -11.98 -7.83 14.49
C THR A 108 -12.95 -8.16 13.37
N ASP A 109 -14.22 -7.83 13.52
CA ASP A 109 -15.29 -8.19 12.57
C ASP A 109 -16.34 -7.09 12.42
N GLN A 110 -17.27 -7.30 11.50
CA GLN A 110 -18.44 -6.47 11.21
C GLN A 110 -18.14 -5.07 10.64
N PHE A 111 -16.89 -4.57 10.67
CA PHE A 111 -16.53 -3.23 10.22
C PHE A 111 -16.24 -3.13 8.71
N GLN A 112 -15.90 -4.23 8.06
CA GLN A 112 -15.43 -4.23 6.67
C GLN A 112 -16.46 -3.64 5.72
N ARG A 113 -17.71 -4.07 5.81
CA ARG A 113 -18.81 -3.56 4.98
C ARG A 113 -19.21 -2.12 5.30
N PRO A 114 -19.41 -1.70 6.57
CA PRO A 114 -19.65 -0.32 6.94
C PRO A 114 -18.54 0.63 6.45
N PHE A 115 -17.28 0.29 6.68
CA PHE A 115 -16.16 1.07 6.17
C PHE A 115 -16.18 1.17 4.65
N SER A 116 -16.33 0.06 3.95
CA SER A 116 -16.29 0.01 2.48
C SER A 116 -17.36 0.88 1.85
N LYS A 117 -18.57 0.91 2.42
CA LYS A 117 -19.67 1.78 1.94
C LYS A 117 -19.30 3.25 2.10
N VAL A 118 -18.78 3.66 3.26
CA VAL A 118 -18.42 5.06 3.51
C VAL A 118 -17.23 5.49 2.65
N TYR A 119 -16.24 4.61 2.50
CA TYR A 119 -15.09 4.82 1.63
C TYR A 119 -15.50 4.95 0.15
N ALA A 120 -16.36 4.05 -0.34
CA ALA A 120 -16.87 4.09 -1.70
C ALA A 120 -17.66 5.40 -1.96
N ASN A 121 -18.52 5.81 -1.04
CA ASN A 121 -19.23 7.07 -1.14
C ASN A 121 -18.26 8.28 -1.22
N LYS A 122 -17.22 8.30 -0.39
CA LYS A 122 -16.17 9.34 -0.44
C LYS A 122 -15.45 9.40 -1.78
N LYS A 123 -15.31 8.24 -2.45
CA LYS A 123 -14.67 8.12 -3.77
C LYS A 123 -15.65 8.22 -4.95
N ASN A 124 -16.93 8.52 -4.70
CA ASN A 124 -18.00 8.56 -5.71
C ASN A 124 -18.17 7.22 -6.46
N ILE A 125 -17.96 6.10 -5.78
CA ILE A 125 -18.14 4.73 -6.30
C ILE A 125 -19.56 4.28 -5.94
N ALA A 126 -20.42 4.08 -6.94
CA ALA A 126 -21.80 3.65 -6.75
C ALA A 126 -22.03 2.16 -7.15
N ASP A 127 -21.11 1.55 -7.87
CA ASP A 127 -21.24 0.16 -8.32
C ASP A 127 -21.18 -0.82 -7.14
N PRO A 128 -22.27 -1.61 -6.89
CA PRO A 128 -22.31 -2.57 -5.80
C PRO A 128 -21.23 -3.65 -5.89
N LEU A 129 -20.84 -4.08 -7.09
CA LEU A 129 -19.79 -5.08 -7.27
C LEU A 129 -18.41 -4.53 -6.89
N VAL A 130 -18.16 -3.25 -7.17
CA VAL A 130 -16.93 -2.60 -6.75
C VAL A 130 -16.91 -2.44 -5.22
N ILE A 131 -18.04 -2.12 -4.59
CA ILE A 131 -18.14 -2.02 -3.13
C ILE A 131 -17.88 -3.39 -2.49
N GLU A 132 -18.45 -4.48 -3.00
CA GLU A 132 -18.17 -5.83 -2.51
C GLU A 132 -16.68 -6.21 -2.66
N ARG A 133 -16.05 -5.82 -3.75
CA ARG A 133 -14.60 -6.01 -3.95
C ARG A 133 -13.80 -5.24 -2.89
N ILE A 134 -14.19 -4.01 -2.56
CA ILE A 134 -13.55 -3.25 -1.46
C ILE A 134 -13.72 -3.99 -0.13
N VAL A 135 -14.88 -4.56 0.16
CA VAL A 135 -15.10 -5.37 1.38
C VAL A 135 -14.09 -6.52 1.46
N HIS A 136 -13.91 -7.27 0.37
CA HIS A 136 -12.91 -8.35 0.31
C HIS A 136 -11.49 -7.84 0.53
N ILE A 137 -11.13 -6.74 -0.11
CA ILE A 137 -9.80 -6.12 0.04
C ILE A 137 -9.54 -5.70 1.49
N ILE A 138 -10.51 -5.07 2.16
CA ILE A 138 -10.38 -4.69 3.56
C ILE A 138 -10.20 -5.90 4.47
N ASN A 139 -10.94 -6.97 4.20
CA ASN A 139 -10.78 -8.22 4.92
C ASN A 139 -9.38 -8.85 4.71
N ASP A 140 -8.89 -8.85 3.49
CA ASP A 140 -7.55 -9.36 3.16
C ASP A 140 -6.45 -8.52 3.80
N LEU A 141 -6.56 -7.19 3.77
CA LEU A 141 -5.62 -6.29 4.44
C LEU A 141 -5.57 -6.52 5.94
N GLN A 142 -6.73 -6.76 6.57
CA GLN A 142 -6.81 -7.10 7.99
C GLN A 142 -6.19 -8.46 8.28
N ASN A 143 -6.57 -9.50 7.54
CA ASN A 143 -6.09 -10.87 7.74
C ASN A 143 -4.57 -11.00 7.54
N ASN A 144 -4.01 -10.18 6.66
CA ASN A 144 -2.58 -10.10 6.44
C ASN A 144 -1.86 -9.13 7.41
N GLY A 145 -2.58 -8.54 8.37
CA GLY A 145 -2.02 -7.74 9.44
C GLY A 145 -1.57 -6.33 9.02
N PHE A 146 -2.11 -5.76 7.94
CA PHE A 146 -1.78 -4.40 7.50
C PHE A 146 -2.62 -3.33 8.18
N ILE A 147 -3.84 -3.67 8.58
CA ILE A 147 -4.81 -2.74 9.15
C ILE A 147 -5.47 -3.30 10.40
N GLU A 148 -5.92 -2.39 11.25
CA GLU A 148 -6.73 -2.66 12.43
C GLU A 148 -7.88 -1.66 12.52
N CYS A 149 -8.99 -2.09 13.13
CA CYS A 149 -10.14 -1.23 13.37
C CYS A 149 -10.29 -0.92 14.86
N TYR A 150 -10.47 0.34 15.18
CA TYR A 150 -10.65 0.81 16.55
C TYR A 150 -11.95 1.59 16.72
N GLY A 151 -12.70 1.23 17.77
CA GLY A 151 -13.84 2.00 18.24
C GLY A 151 -13.39 3.21 19.05
N GLN A 152 -14.06 4.33 18.81
CA GLN A 152 -13.96 5.55 19.60
C GLN A 152 -15.29 5.82 20.32
N GLN A 153 -15.30 6.74 21.27
CA GLN A 153 -16.54 7.10 21.98
C GLN A 153 -17.67 7.46 21.00
N GLY A 154 -18.89 6.98 21.27
CA GLY A 154 -20.09 7.33 20.51
C GLY A 154 -20.30 6.51 19.23
N SER A 155 -19.97 5.22 19.22
CA SER A 155 -20.15 4.31 18.06
C SER A 155 -19.42 4.76 16.78
N GLN A 156 -18.40 5.60 16.94
CA GLN A 156 -17.51 5.99 15.85
C GLN A 156 -16.32 5.06 15.76
N PHE A 157 -15.97 4.64 14.53
CA PHE A 157 -14.88 3.73 14.26
C PHE A 157 -13.90 4.34 13.25
N LYS A 158 -12.64 3.89 13.34
CA LYS A 158 -11.59 4.24 12.38
C LYS A 158 -10.74 3.02 12.05
N LEU A 159 -10.26 2.95 10.82
CA LEU A 159 -9.17 2.06 10.45
C LEU A 159 -7.83 2.74 10.71
N GLU A 160 -6.87 1.96 11.16
CA GLU A 160 -5.49 2.38 11.34
C GLU A 160 -4.54 1.37 10.67
N LEU A 161 -3.42 1.86 10.20
CA LEU A 161 -2.34 1.01 9.74
C LEU A 161 -1.62 0.39 10.95
N THR A 162 -1.31 -0.89 10.87
CA THR A 162 -0.37 -1.55 11.79
C THR A 162 1.05 -1.06 11.55
N GLY A 163 2.02 -1.51 12.34
CA GLY A 163 3.45 -1.25 12.06
C GLY A 163 3.87 -1.73 10.68
N MET A 164 3.41 -2.92 10.24
CA MET A 164 3.68 -3.45 8.90
C MET A 164 2.95 -2.65 7.82
N GLY A 165 1.71 -2.25 8.07
CA GLY A 165 0.94 -1.38 7.17
C GLY A 165 1.60 -0.02 6.99
N ASN A 166 2.08 0.60 8.06
CA ASN A 166 2.82 1.86 8.01
C ASN A 166 4.13 1.74 7.24
N SER A 167 4.91 0.70 7.47
CA SER A 167 6.16 0.47 6.74
C SER A 167 5.93 0.37 5.23
N LEU A 168 4.90 -0.37 4.81
CA LEU A 168 4.56 -0.48 3.39
C LEU A 168 3.97 0.84 2.85
N TYR A 169 3.13 1.53 3.63
CA TYR A 169 2.58 2.83 3.26
C TYR A 169 3.69 3.85 3.00
N GLU A 170 4.67 3.97 3.91
CA GLU A 170 5.83 4.86 3.75
C GLU A 170 6.66 4.47 2.53
N TYR A 171 6.82 3.18 2.27
CA TYR A 171 7.54 2.68 1.11
C TYR A 171 6.87 3.01 -0.23
N LEU A 172 5.53 3.14 -0.25
CA LEU A 172 4.73 3.50 -1.42
C LEU A 172 4.47 5.02 -1.56
N SER A 173 4.83 5.79 -0.53
CA SER A 173 4.64 7.24 -0.51
C SER A 173 5.87 7.96 -1.07
N ASP A 174 5.63 9.05 -1.82
CA ASP A 174 6.66 9.96 -2.31
C ASP A 174 7.17 10.90 -1.20
#